data_d7e6977779d1fb503a68d3377966c602
#
_entry.id   d7e6977779d1fb503a68d3377966c602
#
_cell.length_a   1.000
_cell.length_b   1.000
_cell.length_c   1.000
_cell.angle_alpha   90.00
_cell.angle_beta   90.00
_cell.angle_gamma   90.00
#
_symmetry.space_group_name_H-M   'P 1'
#
loop_
_entity.id
_entity.type
_entity.pdbx_description
1 polymer ?
#
loop_
_entity_poly.entity_id
_entity_poly.type
_entity_poly.pdbx_seq_one_letter_code
_entity_poly.pdbx_strand_id
1 'polypeptide(L)'
;MASLFQAKTLGEVGAIIVLLGLIPNIGPFIAIVGFVLILIAVKYISELLGDPSVFKNMLVAVVLLIGGVFAAEAVFLTGIFSLFGTVRSMSFTGFPPFFLEFLAIVIIAAAILEIFVVVGAIFLRKSYNVISTRLGAEWFRTTGLLFLIGGGLIIALGLGLLILGLAAIMQIAAFFSLPDRLPPAPPGQPWRLPPSEANVFLEELRSSRETG
;
A
#
# COMPACT_ATOMS: atom_id res chain seq x y z
N MET A 1 6.04 6.66 23.09
CA MET A 1 6.51 5.38 22.52
C MET A 1 5.37 4.79 21.73
N ALA A 2 5.65 4.28 20.51
CA ALA A 2 4.61 3.70 19.69
C ALA A 2 4.23 2.33 20.26
N SER A 3 2.94 2.12 20.51
CA SER A 3 2.39 0.82 20.88
C SER A 3 1.82 0.11 19.64
N LEU A 4 1.75 -1.22 19.67
CA LEU A 4 1.13 -1.98 18.60
C LEU A 4 -0.34 -1.58 18.40
N PHE A 5 -1.04 -1.23 19.46
CA PHE A 5 -2.38 -0.67 19.42
C PHE A 5 -2.47 0.63 18.61
N GLN A 6 -1.50 1.55 18.79
CA GLN A 6 -1.45 2.79 17.98
C GLN A 6 -1.19 2.50 16.51
N ALA A 7 -0.28 1.56 16.21
CA ALA A 7 -0.02 1.14 14.84
C ALA A 7 -1.27 0.52 14.19
N LYS A 8 -1.99 -0.32 14.92
CA LYS A 8 -3.25 -0.93 14.50
C LYS A 8 -4.28 0.15 14.16
N THR A 9 -4.59 1.04 15.10
CA THR A 9 -5.60 2.11 14.90
C THR A 9 -5.25 3.03 13.72
N LEU A 10 -3.98 3.45 13.59
CA LEU A 10 -3.54 4.26 12.46
C LEU A 10 -3.66 3.51 11.13
N GLY A 11 -3.34 2.23 11.12
CA GLY A 11 -3.47 1.38 9.94
C GLY A 11 -4.93 1.16 9.54
N GLU A 12 -5.83 0.92 10.49
CA GLU A 12 -7.27 0.77 10.28
C GLU A 12 -7.87 2.04 9.66
N VAL A 13 -7.62 3.20 10.29
CA VAL A 13 -8.08 4.49 9.78
C VAL A 13 -7.48 4.78 8.41
N GLY A 14 -6.18 4.57 8.24
CA GLY A 14 -5.50 4.76 6.97
C GLY A 14 -6.09 3.88 5.84
N ALA A 15 -6.36 2.61 6.12
CA ALA A 15 -6.92 1.69 5.14
C ALA A 15 -8.37 2.06 4.74
N ILE A 16 -9.19 2.52 5.68
CA ILE A 16 -10.53 3.05 5.40
C ILE A 16 -10.44 4.30 4.52
N ILE A 17 -9.52 5.21 4.82
CA ILE A 17 -9.30 6.43 4.03
C ILE A 17 -8.82 6.09 2.61
N VAL A 18 -7.94 5.11 2.44
CA VAL A 18 -7.52 4.63 1.11
C VAL A 18 -8.71 4.10 0.32
N LEU A 19 -9.62 3.36 0.95
CA LEU A 19 -10.84 2.87 0.29
C LEU A 19 -11.73 4.01 -0.18
N LEU A 20 -11.85 5.10 0.59
CA LEU A 20 -12.55 6.32 0.18
C LEU A 20 -11.87 7.01 -1.02
N GLY A 21 -10.61 6.70 -1.27
CA GLY A 21 -9.86 7.10 -2.45
C GLY A 21 -10.45 6.62 -3.79
N LEU A 22 -11.37 5.66 -3.77
CA LEU A 22 -12.11 5.20 -4.97
C LEU A 22 -13.19 6.20 -5.42
N ILE A 23 -13.48 7.25 -4.63
CA ILE A 23 -14.45 8.28 -5.01
C ILE A 23 -13.87 9.12 -6.15
N PRO A 24 -14.57 9.26 -7.30
CA PRO A 24 -14.09 10.06 -8.42
C PRO A 24 -13.80 11.52 -8.01
N ASN A 25 -12.85 12.14 -8.64
CA ASN A 25 -12.39 13.54 -8.52
C ASN A 25 -11.63 13.89 -7.23
N ILE A 26 -12.13 13.54 -6.04
CA ILE A 26 -11.50 13.88 -4.75
C ILE A 26 -10.71 12.70 -4.18
N GLY A 27 -11.05 11.48 -4.59
CA GLY A 27 -10.49 10.24 -4.06
C GLY A 27 -8.96 10.15 -4.07
N PRO A 28 -8.26 10.51 -5.13
CA PRO A 28 -6.80 10.42 -5.17
C PRO A 28 -6.11 11.23 -4.05
N PHE A 29 -6.61 12.42 -3.74
CA PHE A 29 -6.07 13.24 -2.64
C PHE A 29 -6.34 12.62 -1.27
N ILE A 30 -7.54 12.06 -1.09
CA ILE A 30 -7.93 11.34 0.14
C ILE A 30 -7.05 10.09 0.30
N ALA A 31 -6.83 9.34 -0.78
CA ALA A 31 -5.99 8.14 -0.77
C ALA A 31 -4.54 8.44 -0.33
N ILE A 32 -3.96 9.56 -0.75
CA ILE A 32 -2.62 9.97 -0.33
C ILE A 32 -2.56 10.10 1.21
N VAL A 33 -3.55 10.75 1.82
CA VAL A 33 -3.63 10.88 3.28
C VAL A 33 -3.72 9.49 3.93
N GLY A 34 -4.54 8.60 3.39
CA GLY A 34 -4.65 7.21 3.86
C GLY A 34 -3.33 6.46 3.76
N PHE A 35 -2.60 6.57 2.65
CA PHE A 35 -1.27 5.95 2.50
C PHE A 35 -0.24 6.50 3.48
N VAL A 36 -0.27 7.80 3.79
CA VAL A 36 0.61 8.38 4.81
C VAL A 36 0.32 7.77 6.19
N LEU A 37 -0.95 7.61 6.57
CA LEU A 37 -1.32 6.97 7.84
C LEU A 37 -0.87 5.51 7.90
N ILE A 38 -1.04 4.75 6.80
CA ILE A 38 -0.54 3.38 6.69
C ILE A 38 0.98 3.33 6.81
N LEU A 39 1.71 4.27 6.18
CA LEU A 39 3.17 4.37 6.31
C LEU A 39 3.60 4.61 7.76
N ILE A 40 2.90 5.47 8.50
CA ILE A 40 3.17 5.72 9.92
C ILE A 40 2.89 4.46 10.73
N ALA A 41 1.76 3.78 10.48
CA ALA A 41 1.43 2.51 11.13
C ALA A 41 2.50 1.44 10.89
N VAL A 42 2.92 1.25 9.65
CA VAL A 42 3.95 0.28 9.27
C VAL A 42 5.33 0.68 9.83
N LYS A 43 5.63 1.98 9.95
CA LYS A 43 6.84 2.45 10.64
C LYS A 43 6.86 2.00 12.10
N TYR A 44 5.76 2.17 12.82
CA TYR A 44 5.64 1.72 14.21
C TYR A 44 5.77 0.20 14.34
N ILE A 45 5.14 -0.56 13.43
CA ILE A 45 5.30 -2.03 13.37
C ILE A 45 6.78 -2.39 13.12
N SER A 46 7.44 -1.73 12.18
CA SER A 46 8.85 -1.94 11.84
C SER A 46 9.79 -1.70 13.05
N GLU A 47 9.53 -0.64 13.81
CA GLU A 47 10.28 -0.30 15.02
C GLU A 47 10.06 -1.36 16.12
N LEU A 48 8.81 -1.79 16.35
CA LEU A 48 8.46 -2.84 17.31
C LEU A 48 9.05 -4.20 16.96
N LEU A 49 9.09 -4.54 15.65
CA LEU A 49 9.68 -5.78 15.17
C LEU A 49 11.22 -5.74 15.11
N GLY A 50 11.82 -4.54 15.25
CA GLY A 50 13.26 -4.33 15.08
C GLY A 50 13.76 -4.63 13.66
N ASP A 51 12.87 -4.62 12.66
CA ASP A 51 13.17 -4.93 11.27
C ASP A 51 12.89 -3.72 10.35
N PRO A 52 13.93 -2.92 10.03
CA PRO A 52 13.77 -1.73 9.19
C PRO A 52 13.39 -2.05 7.74
N SER A 53 13.52 -3.31 7.31
CA SER A 53 13.15 -3.71 5.95
C SER A 53 11.65 -3.59 5.70
N VAL A 54 10.82 -3.78 6.73
CA VAL A 54 9.36 -3.66 6.69
C VAL A 54 8.96 -2.25 6.24
N PHE A 55 9.50 -1.23 6.91
CA PHE A 55 9.21 0.17 6.58
C PHE A 55 9.81 0.57 5.23
N LYS A 56 11.06 0.18 4.93
CA LYS A 56 11.71 0.51 3.66
C LYS A 56 10.92 -0.03 2.46
N ASN A 57 10.51 -1.28 2.52
CA ASN A 57 9.72 -1.89 1.45
C ASN A 57 8.36 -1.19 1.29
N MET A 58 7.69 -0.86 2.39
CA MET A 58 6.43 -0.15 2.35
C MET A 58 6.57 1.26 1.79
N LEU A 59 7.62 1.98 2.17
CA LEU A 59 7.92 3.32 1.66
C LEU A 59 8.13 3.29 0.14
N VAL A 60 8.95 2.36 -0.35
CA VAL A 60 9.17 2.18 -1.80
C VAL A 60 7.87 1.86 -2.52
N ALA A 61 7.04 0.98 -1.95
CA ALA A 61 5.74 0.64 -2.53
C ALA A 61 4.85 1.88 -2.68
N VAL A 62 4.70 2.68 -1.62
CA VAL A 62 3.84 3.87 -1.64
C VAL A 62 4.38 4.94 -2.59
N VAL A 63 5.69 5.18 -2.60
CA VAL A 63 6.32 6.15 -3.53
C VAL A 63 6.09 5.72 -4.98
N LEU A 64 6.24 4.43 -5.29
CA LEU A 64 5.98 3.91 -6.64
C LEU A 64 4.51 4.04 -7.02
N LEU A 65 3.58 3.71 -6.12
CA LEU A 65 2.14 3.83 -6.39
C LEU A 65 1.74 5.29 -6.67
N ILE A 66 2.17 6.22 -5.82
CA ILE A 66 1.89 7.64 -6.01
C ILE A 66 2.57 8.16 -7.29
N GLY A 67 3.85 7.84 -7.48
CA GLY A 67 4.61 8.23 -8.66
C GLY A 67 4.01 7.69 -9.97
N GLY A 68 3.51 6.45 -9.94
CA GLY A 68 2.83 5.82 -11.08
C GLY A 68 1.55 6.54 -11.48
N VAL A 69 0.74 6.94 -10.50
CA VAL A 69 -0.48 7.74 -10.76
C VAL A 69 -0.11 9.06 -11.43
N PHE A 70 0.82 9.83 -10.87
CA PHE A 70 1.24 11.11 -11.45
C PHE A 70 1.87 10.95 -12.83
N ALA A 71 2.67 9.89 -13.06
CA ALA A 71 3.26 9.62 -14.37
C ALA A 71 2.19 9.29 -15.42
N ALA A 72 1.22 8.44 -15.07
CA ALA A 72 0.12 8.08 -15.95
C ALA A 72 -0.79 9.28 -16.26
N GLU A 73 -1.11 10.09 -15.26
CA GLU A 73 -1.90 11.33 -15.44
C GLU A 73 -1.17 12.33 -16.33
N ALA A 74 0.13 12.53 -16.15
CA ALA A 74 0.91 13.45 -16.99
C ALA A 74 0.87 13.02 -18.47
N VAL A 75 1.04 11.73 -18.75
CA VAL A 75 0.96 11.18 -20.11
C VAL A 75 -0.46 11.33 -20.66
N PHE A 76 -1.46 11.00 -19.86
CA PHE A 76 -2.86 11.11 -20.27
C PHE A 76 -3.23 12.56 -20.60
N LEU A 77 -2.94 13.52 -19.72
CA LEU A 77 -3.23 14.94 -19.94
C LEU A 77 -2.49 15.49 -21.16
N THR A 78 -1.19 15.19 -21.29
CA THR A 78 -0.40 15.64 -22.45
C THR A 78 -0.98 15.08 -23.75
N GLY A 79 -1.38 13.81 -23.75
CA GLY A 79 -2.02 13.16 -24.89
C GLY A 79 -3.37 13.80 -25.26
N ILE A 80 -4.20 14.08 -24.25
CA ILE A 80 -5.50 14.76 -24.47
C ILE A 80 -5.30 16.16 -25.03
N PHE A 81 -4.37 16.96 -24.51
CA PHE A 81 -4.07 18.28 -25.05
C PHE A 81 -3.57 18.23 -26.50
N SER A 82 -2.76 17.23 -26.86
CA SER A 82 -2.34 16.97 -28.24
C SER A 82 -3.51 16.67 -29.15
N LEU A 83 -4.46 15.83 -28.70
CA LEU A 83 -5.69 15.52 -29.46
C LEU A 83 -6.53 16.78 -29.75
N PHE A 84 -6.72 17.66 -28.76
CA PHE A 84 -7.46 18.92 -28.99
C PHE A 84 -6.79 19.81 -30.03
N GLY A 85 -5.45 19.82 -30.07
CA GLY A 85 -4.71 20.53 -31.14
C GLY A 85 -4.97 19.95 -32.51
N THR A 86 -5.02 18.64 -32.63
CA THR A 86 -5.25 17.92 -33.91
C THR A 86 -6.69 18.05 -34.41
N VAL A 87 -7.68 17.94 -33.51
CA VAL A 87 -9.13 18.08 -33.86
C VAL A 87 -9.46 19.47 -34.46
N ARG A 88 -8.75 20.51 -34.03
CA ARG A 88 -8.95 21.88 -34.52
C ARG A 88 -8.54 22.06 -35.99
N SER A 89 -7.75 21.15 -36.53
CA SER A 89 -7.25 21.17 -37.93
C SER A 89 -7.88 20.16 -38.87
N MET A 90 -8.80 19.31 -38.40
CA MET A 90 -9.40 18.23 -39.22
C MET A 90 -10.68 18.62 -39.93
N SER A 91 -10.74 18.31 -41.23
CA SER A 91 -11.97 18.21 -42.00
C SER A 91 -12.65 16.87 -41.69
N PHE A 92 -13.93 16.89 -41.30
CA PHE A 92 -14.71 15.70 -40.95
C PHE A 92 -15.01 14.83 -42.20
N THR A 93 -14.10 13.92 -42.54
CA THR A 93 -14.36 12.91 -43.59
C THR A 93 -13.93 11.53 -43.08
N GLY A 94 -14.88 10.77 -42.50
CA GLY A 94 -14.68 9.37 -42.12
C GLY A 94 -14.64 9.08 -40.63
N PHE A 95 -14.59 7.78 -40.30
CA PHE A 95 -14.43 7.28 -38.90
C PHE A 95 -13.13 7.84 -38.34
N PRO A 96 -13.15 8.55 -37.18
CA PRO A 96 -12.08 9.48 -36.88
C PRO A 96 -10.80 8.75 -36.45
N PRO A 97 -9.64 9.11 -37.02
CA PRO A 97 -8.33 8.76 -36.46
C PRO A 97 -8.21 9.14 -35.00
N PHE A 98 -8.98 10.14 -34.54
CA PHE A 98 -9.16 10.55 -33.14
C PHE A 98 -9.44 9.41 -32.18
N PHE A 99 -10.28 8.42 -32.52
CA PHE A 99 -10.58 7.31 -31.60
C PHE A 99 -9.36 6.40 -31.37
N LEU A 100 -8.60 6.12 -32.42
CA LEU A 100 -7.40 5.28 -32.30
C LEU A 100 -6.30 6.01 -31.54
N GLU A 101 -6.13 7.31 -31.76
CA GLU A 101 -5.18 8.13 -31.01
C GLU A 101 -5.58 8.22 -29.54
N PHE A 102 -6.85 8.46 -29.24
CA PHE A 102 -7.35 8.44 -27.87
C PHE A 102 -7.12 7.09 -27.19
N LEU A 103 -7.46 6.00 -27.88
CA LEU A 103 -7.25 4.65 -27.35
C LEU A 103 -5.76 4.37 -27.09
N ALA A 104 -4.88 4.80 -28.00
CA ALA A 104 -3.43 4.66 -27.80
C ALA A 104 -2.94 5.41 -26.54
N ILE A 105 -3.41 6.64 -26.33
CA ILE A 105 -3.07 7.43 -25.13
C ILE A 105 -3.51 6.70 -23.86
N VAL A 106 -4.75 6.20 -23.83
CA VAL A 106 -5.29 5.45 -22.69
C VAL A 106 -4.46 4.19 -22.42
N ILE A 107 -4.12 3.43 -23.45
CA ILE A 107 -3.32 2.21 -23.33
C ILE A 107 -1.91 2.53 -22.81
N ILE A 108 -1.26 3.57 -23.32
CA ILE A 108 0.09 3.96 -22.87
C ILE A 108 0.05 4.42 -21.41
N ALA A 109 -0.90 5.26 -21.03
CA ALA A 109 -1.06 5.71 -19.65
C ALA A 109 -1.34 4.53 -18.70
N ALA A 110 -2.21 3.61 -19.10
CA ALA A 110 -2.52 2.40 -18.35
C ALA A 110 -1.29 1.47 -18.21
N ALA A 111 -0.50 1.31 -19.27
CA ALA A 111 0.72 0.50 -19.23
C ALA A 111 1.76 1.07 -18.26
N ILE A 112 1.94 2.40 -18.26
CA ILE A 112 2.81 3.07 -17.31
C ILE A 112 2.33 2.83 -15.89
N LEU A 113 1.04 3.07 -15.63
CA LEU A 113 0.44 2.84 -14.31
C LEU A 113 0.63 1.40 -13.86
N GLU A 114 0.36 0.42 -14.73
CA GLU A 114 0.50 -1.00 -14.41
C GLU A 114 1.91 -1.38 -13.99
N ILE A 115 2.94 -0.91 -14.73
CA ILE A 115 4.33 -1.17 -14.37
C ILE A 115 4.63 -0.68 -12.94
N PHE A 116 4.26 0.55 -12.63
CA PHE A 116 4.48 1.13 -11.30
C PHE A 116 3.70 0.39 -10.21
N VAL A 117 2.45 0.03 -10.47
CA VAL A 117 1.59 -0.70 -9.53
C VAL A 117 2.15 -2.11 -9.29
N VAL A 118 2.57 -2.84 -10.32
CA VAL A 118 3.14 -4.19 -10.17
C VAL A 118 4.43 -4.15 -9.37
N VAL A 119 5.35 -3.23 -9.70
CA VAL A 119 6.61 -3.09 -8.96
C VAL A 119 6.33 -2.66 -7.51
N GLY A 120 5.44 -1.69 -7.30
CA GLY A 120 5.00 -1.26 -5.97
C GLY A 120 4.38 -2.41 -5.17
N ALA A 121 3.52 -3.22 -5.78
CA ALA A 121 2.88 -4.37 -5.16
C ALA A 121 3.88 -5.46 -4.75
N ILE A 122 4.98 -5.65 -5.48
CA ILE A 122 6.05 -6.56 -5.09
C ILE A 122 6.69 -6.11 -3.77
N PHE A 123 7.01 -4.82 -3.63
CA PHE A 123 7.57 -4.28 -2.39
C PHE A 123 6.55 -4.30 -1.24
N LEU A 124 5.29 -3.94 -1.51
CA LEU A 124 4.20 -4.05 -0.55
C LEU A 124 4.07 -5.48 -0.01
N ARG A 125 4.06 -6.48 -0.91
CA ARG A 125 4.00 -7.88 -0.55
C ARG A 125 5.18 -8.32 0.31
N LYS A 126 6.39 -7.84 0.03
CA LYS A 126 7.58 -8.12 0.87
C LYS A 126 7.38 -7.59 2.29
N SER A 127 6.92 -6.35 2.45
CA SER A 127 6.61 -5.76 3.75
C SER A 127 5.54 -6.56 4.49
N TYR A 128 4.42 -6.85 3.82
CA TYR A 128 3.28 -7.56 4.40
C TYR A 128 3.60 -9.01 4.77
N ASN A 129 4.45 -9.70 4.01
CA ASN A 129 4.90 -11.04 4.37
C ASN A 129 5.66 -11.06 5.70
N VAL A 130 6.54 -10.07 5.95
CA VAL A 130 7.26 -9.99 7.22
C VAL A 130 6.29 -9.72 8.37
N ILE A 131 5.36 -8.78 8.21
CA ILE A 131 4.32 -8.50 9.21
C ILE A 131 3.50 -9.74 9.50
N SER A 132 3.03 -10.45 8.46
CA SER A 132 2.24 -11.67 8.59
C SER A 132 2.97 -12.76 9.36
N THR A 133 4.23 -13.02 9.00
CA THR A 133 5.02 -14.10 9.64
C THR A 133 5.43 -13.78 11.08
N ARG A 134 5.68 -12.50 11.38
CA ARG A 134 6.12 -12.10 12.72
C ARG A 134 4.97 -11.89 13.70
N LEU A 135 3.84 -11.38 13.24
CA LEU A 135 2.68 -11.07 14.10
C LEU A 135 1.55 -12.11 14.01
N GLY A 136 1.70 -13.14 13.15
CA GLY A 136 0.67 -14.16 12.94
C GLY A 136 -0.59 -13.64 12.21
N ALA A 137 -0.52 -12.46 11.59
CA ALA A 137 -1.65 -11.82 10.91
C ALA A 137 -1.69 -12.23 9.43
N GLU A 138 -2.26 -13.41 9.12
CA GLU A 138 -2.25 -14.00 7.77
C GLU A 138 -2.93 -13.13 6.70
N TRP A 139 -3.88 -12.30 7.08
CA TRP A 139 -4.59 -11.39 6.19
C TRP A 139 -3.65 -10.44 5.43
N PHE A 140 -2.52 -10.02 6.02
CA PHE A 140 -1.51 -9.22 5.33
C PHE A 140 -0.90 -9.94 4.13
N ARG A 141 -0.62 -11.23 4.26
CA ARG A 141 -0.07 -12.04 3.16
C ARG A 141 -1.05 -12.12 2.00
N THR A 142 -2.32 -12.37 2.28
CA THR A 142 -3.39 -12.44 1.28
C THR A 142 -3.61 -11.08 0.61
N THR A 143 -3.65 -10.01 1.38
CA THR A 143 -3.78 -8.64 0.88
C THR A 143 -2.65 -8.28 -0.07
N GLY A 144 -1.39 -8.56 0.31
CA GLY A 144 -0.23 -8.32 -0.55
C GLY A 144 -0.26 -9.11 -1.85
N LEU A 145 -0.79 -10.34 -1.84
CA LEU A 145 -0.99 -11.14 -3.04
C LEU A 145 -2.08 -10.55 -3.95
N LEU A 146 -3.20 -10.11 -3.38
CA LEU A 146 -4.29 -9.49 -4.14
C LEU A 146 -3.86 -8.18 -4.80
N PHE A 147 -3.08 -7.35 -4.13
CA PHE A 147 -2.49 -6.14 -4.74
C PHE A 147 -1.59 -6.48 -5.92
N LEU A 148 -0.81 -7.56 -5.84
CA LEU A 148 0.06 -8.00 -6.93
C LEU A 148 -0.75 -8.53 -8.12
N ILE A 149 -1.75 -9.36 -7.88
CA ILE A 149 -2.61 -9.92 -8.93
C ILE A 149 -3.44 -8.81 -9.58
N GLY A 150 -4.07 -7.94 -8.76
CA GLY A 150 -4.87 -6.82 -9.23
C GLY A 150 -4.04 -5.84 -10.06
N GLY A 151 -2.82 -5.54 -9.61
CA GLY A 151 -1.89 -4.69 -10.34
C GLY A 151 -1.52 -5.23 -11.71
N GLY A 152 -1.25 -6.54 -11.82
CA GLY A 152 -0.91 -7.19 -13.10
C GLY A 152 -2.09 -7.41 -14.05
N LEU A 153 -3.31 -7.10 -13.64
CA LEU A 153 -4.52 -7.27 -14.44
C LEU A 153 -5.22 -5.95 -14.80
N ILE A 154 -4.57 -4.80 -14.58
CA ILE A 154 -5.18 -3.49 -14.86
C ILE A 154 -5.53 -3.36 -16.33
N ILE A 155 -4.60 -3.72 -17.23
CA ILE A 155 -4.82 -3.68 -18.70
C ILE A 155 -5.79 -4.78 -19.14
N ALA A 156 -5.85 -5.91 -18.43
CA ALA A 156 -6.76 -7.00 -18.75
C ALA A 156 -8.22 -6.63 -18.38
N LEU A 157 -8.87 -5.83 -19.24
CA LEU A 157 -10.31 -5.53 -19.22
C LEU A 157 -10.84 -4.85 -17.94
N GLY A 158 -10.00 -4.15 -17.18
CA GLY A 158 -10.43 -3.48 -15.95
C GLY A 158 -10.68 -4.44 -14.75
N LEU A 159 -10.55 -5.76 -14.92
CA LEU A 159 -10.67 -6.75 -13.85
C LEU A 159 -9.68 -6.47 -12.72
N GLY A 160 -8.50 -5.93 -13.05
CA GLY A 160 -7.51 -5.52 -12.07
C GLY A 160 -8.04 -4.50 -11.06
N LEU A 161 -8.86 -3.54 -11.48
CA LEU A 161 -9.45 -2.54 -10.58
C LEU A 161 -10.42 -3.15 -9.57
N LEU A 162 -11.21 -4.16 -9.97
CA LEU A 162 -12.09 -4.89 -9.04
C LEU A 162 -11.26 -5.64 -8.00
N ILE A 163 -10.17 -6.29 -8.42
CA ILE A 163 -9.28 -7.02 -7.52
C ILE A 163 -8.53 -6.05 -6.58
N LEU A 164 -8.09 -4.89 -7.08
CA LEU A 164 -7.49 -3.85 -6.25
C LEU A 164 -8.49 -3.29 -5.23
N GLY A 165 -9.75 -3.09 -5.61
CA GLY A 165 -10.81 -2.73 -4.67
C GLY A 165 -11.01 -3.78 -3.59
N LEU A 166 -11.04 -5.07 -3.94
CA LEU A 166 -11.07 -6.16 -2.99
C LEU A 166 -9.83 -6.18 -2.09
N ALA A 167 -8.64 -5.96 -2.66
CA ALA A 167 -7.41 -5.87 -1.88
C ALA A 167 -7.43 -4.73 -0.85
N ALA A 168 -8.03 -3.58 -1.20
CA ALA A 168 -8.20 -2.46 -0.27
C ALA A 168 -9.15 -2.81 0.89
N ILE A 169 -10.23 -3.55 0.62
CA ILE A 169 -11.12 -4.07 1.68
C ILE A 169 -10.38 -5.07 2.56
N MET A 170 -9.64 -6.00 1.96
CA MET A 170 -8.82 -6.97 2.70
C MET A 170 -7.72 -6.32 3.52
N GLN A 171 -7.21 -5.17 3.08
CA GLN A 171 -6.24 -4.39 3.84
C GLN A 171 -6.83 -3.86 5.15
N ILE A 172 -8.08 -3.44 5.15
CA ILE A 172 -8.80 -3.06 6.37
C ILE A 172 -8.84 -4.27 7.32
N ALA A 173 -9.30 -5.43 6.83
CA ALA A 173 -9.35 -6.65 7.63
C ALA A 173 -7.96 -7.06 8.16
N ALA A 174 -6.89 -6.84 7.37
CA ALA A 174 -5.53 -7.12 7.79
C ALA A 174 -5.11 -6.28 9.01
N PHE A 175 -5.39 -4.98 9.02
CA PHE A 175 -5.08 -4.14 10.17
C PHE A 175 -5.95 -4.48 11.39
N PHE A 176 -7.23 -4.78 11.20
CA PHE A 176 -8.11 -5.26 12.29
C PHE A 176 -7.62 -6.58 12.90
N SER A 177 -6.98 -7.44 12.13
CA SER A 177 -6.46 -8.73 12.60
C SER A 177 -5.15 -8.62 13.40
N LEU A 178 -4.54 -7.44 13.48
CA LEU A 178 -3.33 -7.25 14.29
C LEU A 178 -3.62 -7.51 15.76
N PRO A 179 -2.75 -8.26 16.46
CA PRO A 179 -2.90 -8.46 17.90
C PRO A 179 -2.67 -7.13 18.64
N ASP A 180 -3.34 -6.94 19.77
CA ASP A 180 -3.18 -5.73 20.59
C ASP A 180 -1.85 -5.69 21.34
N ARG A 181 -1.19 -6.85 21.48
CA ARG A 181 0.13 -7.01 22.12
C ARG A 181 1.04 -7.85 21.23
N LEU A 182 2.33 -7.61 21.32
CA LEU A 182 3.33 -8.43 20.63
C LEU A 182 3.19 -9.89 21.06
N PRO A 183 3.12 -10.86 20.13
CA PRO A 183 3.18 -12.27 20.47
C PRO A 183 4.55 -12.60 21.10
N PRO A 184 4.67 -13.72 21.84
CA PRO A 184 5.96 -14.17 22.34
C PRO A 184 7.01 -14.22 21.23
N ALA A 185 8.24 -13.78 21.53
CA ALA A 185 9.31 -13.80 20.54
C ALA A 185 9.55 -15.23 20.04
N PRO A 186 9.76 -15.45 18.74
CA PRO A 186 10.14 -16.74 18.22
C PRO A 186 11.45 -17.24 18.88
N PRO A 187 11.63 -18.55 19.12
CA PRO A 187 12.86 -19.07 19.67
C PRO A 187 14.07 -18.60 18.86
N GLY A 188 15.06 -17.98 19.54
CA GLY A 188 16.30 -17.52 18.91
C GLY A 188 16.29 -16.12 18.27
N GLN A 189 15.19 -15.40 18.31
CA GLN A 189 15.10 -14.01 17.81
C GLN A 189 14.42 -13.12 18.85
N PRO A 190 15.17 -12.56 19.82
CA PRO A 190 14.59 -11.62 20.77
C PRO A 190 14.08 -10.38 20.04
N TRP A 191 12.85 -9.95 20.38
CA TRP A 191 12.35 -8.65 19.97
C TRP A 191 13.33 -7.58 20.48
N ARG A 192 13.70 -6.62 19.67
CA ARG A 192 14.39 -5.43 20.14
C ARG A 192 13.38 -4.56 20.87
N LEU A 193 13.15 -4.86 22.15
CA LEU A 193 12.35 -4.00 23.00
C LEU A 193 12.98 -2.60 23.01
N PRO A 194 12.19 -1.53 22.92
CA PRO A 194 12.71 -0.19 23.17
C PRO A 194 13.35 -0.16 24.57
N PRO A 195 14.43 0.61 24.75
CA PRO A 195 15.24 0.57 25.99
C PRO A 195 14.45 0.72 27.29
N SER A 196 13.32 1.41 27.25
CA SER A 196 12.42 1.57 28.41
C SER A 196 11.62 0.33 28.76
N GLU A 197 11.15 -0.44 27.77
CA GLU A 197 10.43 -1.71 28.03
C GLU A 197 11.40 -2.83 28.39
N ALA A 198 12.61 -2.79 27.82
CA ALA A 198 13.67 -3.70 28.22
C ALA A 198 14.03 -3.54 29.70
N ASN A 199 14.08 -2.31 30.20
CA ASN A 199 14.37 -2.05 31.64
C ASN A 199 13.22 -2.53 32.54
N VAL A 200 11.95 -2.29 32.17
CA VAL A 200 10.78 -2.78 32.90
C VAL A 200 10.74 -4.31 32.90
N PHE A 201 11.00 -4.94 31.76
CA PHE A 201 11.04 -6.40 31.64
C PHE A 201 12.20 -7.02 32.49
N LEU A 202 13.37 -6.36 32.51
CA LEU A 202 14.52 -6.81 33.35
C LEU A 202 14.23 -6.63 34.84
N GLU A 203 13.48 -5.61 35.22
CA GLU A 203 13.06 -5.37 36.61
C GLU A 203 12.01 -6.41 37.06
N GLU A 204 11.05 -6.76 36.21
CA GLU A 204 10.10 -7.85 36.46
C GLU A 204 10.80 -9.21 36.63
N LEU A 205 11.77 -9.51 35.76
CA LEU A 205 12.56 -10.74 35.86
C LEU A 205 13.43 -10.78 37.13
N ARG A 206 13.93 -9.62 37.59
CA ARG A 206 14.68 -9.51 38.81
C ARG A 206 13.80 -9.73 40.03
N SER A 207 12.62 -9.10 40.07
CA SER A 207 11.66 -9.26 41.17
C SER A 207 11.13 -10.68 41.27
N SER A 208 10.91 -11.38 40.17
CA SER A 208 10.48 -12.77 40.19
C SER A 208 11.54 -13.77 40.65
N ARG A 209 12.84 -13.41 40.58
CA ARG A 209 13.93 -14.22 41.11
C ARG A 209 14.15 -14.00 42.61
N GLU A 210 13.76 -12.87 43.17
CA GLU A 210 13.93 -12.56 44.60
C GLU A 210 12.75 -13.12 45.44
N THR A 211 11.67 -13.54 44.79
CA THR A 211 10.48 -14.10 45.47
C THR A 211 10.32 -15.62 45.35
N GLY A 212 11.25 -16.33 44.72
CA GLY A 212 11.27 -17.79 44.58
C GLY A 212 12.51 -18.40 45.21
#